data_791725fec293333a7a5b1af5fdc819a5
#
_entry.id   791725fec293333a7a5b1af5fdc819a5
#
_cell.length_a   1.000
_cell.length_b   1.000
_cell.length_c   1.000
_cell.angle_alpha   90.00
_cell.angle_beta   90.00
_cell.angle_gamma   90.00
#
_symmetry.space_group_name_H-M   'P 1'
#
loop_
_entity.id
_entity.type
_entity.pdbx_description
1 polymer ?
#
loop_
_entity_poly.entity_id
_entity_poly.type
_entity_poly.pdbx_seq_one_letter_code
_entity_poly.pdbx_strand_id
1 'polypeptide(L)'
;IAMSVIHVIATHNKENTGVKNFSLVLMLSIAYASNFALGTIIGTPPNVAYVNYIHEKFNYAVGFTDWMIVFTPLTIVLLFMLYWVLVKFLFPNKIKHSAEGKSFIKAELKALGKLSAPEKRVLLVFIGTVLLWITKDIINSIQKIIVLDDTIIAMIGAITLFIIPSGNKTVTREERLLDWPDTGKMAWGILLLFGGGIALAKALEDVKLMDQLG
;
A
#
# COMPACT_ATOMS: atom_id res chain seq x y z
N ILE A 1 -2.42 12.60 -9.07
CA ILE A 1 -1.84 13.54 -8.09
C ILE A 1 -0.44 13.98 -8.54
N ALA A 2 0.55 13.09 -8.73
CA ALA A 2 1.91 13.48 -9.12
C ALA A 2 1.97 14.31 -10.41
N MET A 3 1.26 13.87 -11.45
CA MET A 3 1.16 14.62 -12.71
C MET A 3 0.52 15.99 -12.53
N SER A 4 -0.49 16.12 -11.67
CA SER A 4 -1.11 17.41 -11.36
C SER A 4 -0.13 18.34 -10.67
N VAL A 5 0.65 17.84 -9.71
CA VAL A 5 1.70 18.61 -9.03
C VAL A 5 2.78 19.07 -10.02
N ILE A 6 3.24 18.17 -10.90
CA ILE A 6 4.22 18.51 -11.96
C ILE A 6 3.65 19.60 -12.87
N HIS A 7 2.42 19.45 -13.33
CA HIS A 7 1.77 20.41 -14.22
C HIS A 7 1.70 21.79 -13.59
N VAL A 8 1.28 21.90 -12.33
CA VAL A 8 1.22 23.16 -11.60
C VAL A 8 2.59 23.82 -11.47
N ILE A 9 3.61 23.05 -11.09
CA ILE A 9 4.96 23.59 -10.95
C ILE A 9 5.54 23.99 -12.30
N ALA A 10 5.27 23.23 -13.36
CA ALA A 10 5.71 23.54 -14.71
C ALA A 10 5.05 24.82 -15.27
N THR A 11 3.76 25.04 -15.03
CA THR A 11 3.06 26.25 -15.50
C THR A 11 3.58 27.51 -14.83
N HIS A 12 4.01 27.43 -13.57
CA HIS A 12 4.53 28.58 -12.82
C HIS A 12 6.04 28.79 -12.96
N ASN A 13 6.78 27.85 -13.55
CA ASN A 13 8.24 27.91 -13.71
C ASN A 13 8.68 27.56 -15.14
N LYS A 14 8.05 28.16 -16.15
CA LYS A 14 8.21 27.84 -17.60
C LYS A 14 9.65 27.80 -18.13
N GLU A 15 10.62 28.40 -17.47
CA GLU A 15 11.99 28.53 -17.96
C GLU A 15 13.06 27.85 -17.08
N ASN A 16 12.68 27.00 -16.14
CA ASN A 16 13.63 26.50 -15.16
C ASN A 16 13.98 25.01 -15.39
N THR A 17 15.26 24.74 -15.71
CA THR A 17 15.82 23.38 -15.77
C THR A 17 15.57 22.56 -14.51
N GLY A 18 15.35 23.20 -13.36
CA GLY A 18 14.94 22.58 -12.11
C GLY A 18 13.60 21.84 -12.17
N VAL A 19 12.65 22.30 -13.01
CA VAL A 19 11.34 21.65 -13.17
C VAL A 19 11.47 20.26 -13.77
N LYS A 20 12.36 20.08 -14.75
CA LYS A 20 12.62 18.78 -15.37
C LYS A 20 13.19 17.78 -14.33
N ASN A 21 14.18 18.21 -13.56
CA ASN A 21 14.78 17.39 -12.51
C ASN A 21 13.76 17.06 -11.43
N PHE A 22 12.94 18.00 -11.01
CA PHE A 22 11.87 17.77 -10.04
C PHE A 22 10.85 16.74 -10.55
N SER A 23 10.42 16.86 -11.80
CA SER A 23 9.47 15.92 -12.41
C SER A 23 10.03 14.51 -12.47
N LEU A 24 11.30 14.37 -12.88
CA LEU A 24 12.01 13.09 -12.91
C LEU A 24 12.14 12.50 -11.51
N VAL A 25 12.60 13.29 -10.53
CA VAL A 25 12.74 12.83 -9.13
C VAL A 25 11.39 12.38 -8.57
N LEU A 26 10.34 13.17 -8.79
CA LEU A 26 9.01 12.83 -8.27
C LEU A 26 8.50 11.51 -8.85
N MET A 27 8.58 11.34 -10.18
CA MET A 27 8.12 10.12 -10.85
C MET A 27 8.97 8.90 -10.47
N LEU A 28 10.30 9.04 -10.45
CA LEU A 28 11.21 7.98 -10.03
C LEU A 28 11.04 7.62 -8.56
N SER A 29 10.86 8.63 -7.69
CA SER A 29 10.62 8.38 -6.26
C SER A 29 9.36 7.56 -6.04
N ILE A 30 8.27 7.84 -6.76
CA ILE A 30 7.04 7.06 -6.66
C ILE A 30 7.26 5.63 -7.17
N ALA A 31 7.91 5.48 -8.34
CA ALA A 31 8.17 4.17 -8.93
C ALA A 31 9.05 3.29 -8.03
N TYR A 32 10.14 3.83 -7.50
CA TYR A 32 11.04 3.07 -6.63
C TYR A 32 10.47 2.88 -5.22
N ALA A 33 9.80 3.88 -4.65
CA ALA A 33 9.19 3.74 -3.33
C ALA A 33 8.10 2.67 -3.31
N SER A 34 7.36 2.48 -4.41
CA SER A 34 6.38 1.40 -4.52
C SER A 34 7.02 0.00 -4.45
N ASN A 35 8.26 -0.16 -4.92
CA ASN A 35 9.01 -1.41 -4.80
C ASN A 35 9.51 -1.69 -3.37
N PHE A 36 9.56 -0.67 -2.52
CA PHE A 36 9.96 -0.83 -1.11
C PHE A 36 8.79 -1.17 -0.18
N ALA A 37 7.68 -1.60 -0.72
CA ALA A 37 6.54 -2.10 0.06
C ALA A 37 6.82 -3.44 0.77
N LEU A 38 8.11 -3.77 0.99
CA LEU A 38 8.53 -4.96 1.75
C LEU A 38 8.34 -4.82 3.27
N GLY A 39 8.10 -3.61 3.76
CA GLY A 39 7.98 -3.35 5.21
C GLY A 39 6.86 -4.15 5.89
N THR A 40 5.86 -4.60 5.14
CA THR A 40 4.78 -5.47 5.62
C THR A 40 4.60 -6.67 4.70
N ILE A 41 4.12 -7.79 5.24
CA ILE A 41 3.84 -9.01 4.45
C ILE A 41 2.86 -8.69 3.32
N ILE A 42 1.81 -7.93 3.61
CA ILE A 42 0.76 -7.56 2.66
C ILE A 42 1.15 -6.42 1.71
N GLY A 43 2.34 -5.85 1.86
CA GLY A 43 2.80 -4.73 1.04
C GLY A 43 2.92 -5.08 -0.43
N THR A 44 3.29 -6.33 -0.75
CA THR A 44 3.35 -6.84 -2.12
C THR A 44 2.90 -8.31 -2.18
N PRO A 45 2.27 -8.76 -3.28
CA PRO A 45 1.92 -10.17 -3.46
C PRO A 45 3.10 -11.15 -3.34
N PRO A 46 4.31 -10.84 -3.85
CA PRO A 46 5.47 -11.71 -3.66
C PRO A 46 5.84 -11.98 -2.20
N ASN A 47 5.63 -11.02 -1.28
CA ASN A 47 5.89 -11.23 0.13
C ASN A 47 4.97 -12.31 0.70
N VAL A 48 3.68 -12.26 0.36
CA VAL A 48 2.69 -13.26 0.78
C VAL A 48 3.03 -14.64 0.21
N ALA A 49 3.41 -14.70 -1.08
CA ALA A 49 3.83 -15.95 -1.72
C ALA A 49 5.07 -16.55 -1.03
N TYR A 50 6.05 -15.72 -0.69
CA TYR A 50 7.25 -16.16 0.04
C TYR A 50 6.92 -16.71 1.43
N VAL A 51 6.09 -16.01 2.19
CA VAL A 51 5.67 -16.46 3.52
C VAL A 51 4.94 -17.80 3.45
N ASN A 52 4.03 -17.96 2.48
CA ASN A 52 3.33 -19.22 2.26
C ASN A 52 4.29 -20.36 1.88
N TYR A 53 5.26 -20.10 0.99
CA TYR A 53 6.28 -21.07 0.62
C TYR A 53 7.12 -21.54 1.83
N ILE A 54 7.55 -20.62 2.69
CA ILE A 54 8.28 -20.94 3.93
C ILE A 54 7.42 -21.79 4.86
N HIS A 55 6.14 -21.45 4.99
CA HIS A 55 5.22 -22.22 5.80
C HIS A 55 5.03 -23.66 5.28
N GLU A 56 4.81 -23.83 3.98
CA GLU A 56 4.60 -25.14 3.35
C GLU A 56 5.87 -26.02 3.41
N LYS A 57 7.03 -25.44 3.11
CA LYS A 57 8.29 -26.19 3.00
C LYS A 57 8.97 -26.47 4.32
N PHE A 58 8.92 -25.54 5.26
CA PHE A 58 9.65 -25.62 6.54
C PHE A 58 8.73 -25.74 7.76
N ASN A 59 7.42 -25.76 7.54
CA ASN A 59 6.40 -25.74 8.61
C ASN A 59 6.62 -24.59 9.61
N TYR A 60 7.13 -23.45 9.10
CA TYR A 60 7.42 -22.27 9.90
C TYR A 60 6.47 -21.12 9.52
N ALA A 61 5.64 -20.69 10.47
CA ALA A 61 4.73 -19.58 10.29
C ALA A 61 5.46 -18.27 10.57
N VAL A 62 5.72 -17.48 9.52
CA VAL A 62 6.29 -16.12 9.67
C VAL A 62 5.19 -15.19 10.15
N GLY A 63 5.33 -14.67 11.37
CA GLY A 63 4.39 -13.73 11.95
C GLY A 63 4.42 -12.36 11.26
N PHE A 64 3.28 -11.69 11.18
CA PHE A 64 3.19 -10.33 10.63
C PHE A 64 4.10 -9.35 11.39
N THR A 65 4.11 -9.46 12.70
CA THR A 65 4.94 -8.62 13.60
C THR A 65 6.42 -8.91 13.43
N ASP A 66 6.82 -10.20 13.33
CA ASP A 66 8.21 -10.60 13.14
C ASP A 66 8.75 -10.05 11.81
N TRP A 67 7.94 -10.15 10.74
CA TRP A 67 8.27 -9.56 9.46
C TRP A 67 8.49 -8.04 9.59
N MET A 68 7.57 -7.33 10.24
CA MET A 68 7.66 -5.89 10.40
C MET A 68 8.88 -5.43 11.19
N ILE A 69 9.25 -6.15 12.25
CA ILE A 69 10.43 -5.82 13.06
C ILE A 69 11.69 -5.82 12.22
N VAL A 70 11.82 -6.75 11.29
CA VAL A 70 13.00 -6.89 10.43
C VAL A 70 12.92 -5.95 9.22
N PHE A 71 11.82 -5.98 8.48
CA PHE A 71 11.73 -5.33 7.18
C PHE A 71 11.29 -3.87 7.23
N THR A 72 10.57 -3.43 8.26
CA THR A 72 10.18 -2.00 8.37
C THR A 72 11.41 -1.09 8.58
N PRO A 73 12.35 -1.37 9.49
CA PRO A 73 13.57 -0.57 9.61
C PRO A 73 14.40 -0.57 8.32
N LEU A 74 14.51 -1.72 7.65
CA LEU A 74 15.18 -1.82 6.36
C LEU A 74 14.53 -0.94 5.30
N THR A 75 13.20 -0.99 5.22
CA THR A 75 12.43 -0.15 4.29
C THR A 75 12.65 1.34 4.54
N ILE A 76 12.68 1.76 5.81
CA ILE A 76 12.94 3.16 6.19
C ILE A 76 14.34 3.58 5.73
N VAL A 77 15.36 2.74 5.94
CA VAL A 77 16.74 3.01 5.49
C VAL A 77 16.79 3.12 3.96
N LEU A 78 16.15 2.20 3.24
CA LEU A 78 16.10 2.20 1.78
C LEU A 78 15.39 3.45 1.22
N LEU A 79 14.29 3.87 1.84
CA LEU A 79 13.58 5.11 1.46
C LEU A 79 14.44 6.35 1.71
N PHE A 80 15.17 6.38 2.82
CA PHE A 80 16.10 7.47 3.11
C PHE A 80 17.24 7.52 2.11
N MET A 81 17.78 6.35 1.76
CA MET A 81 18.84 6.19 0.77
C MET A 81 18.34 6.60 -0.63
N LEU A 82 17.15 6.19 -1.02
CA LEU A 82 16.49 6.59 -2.27
C LEU A 82 16.36 8.11 -2.36
N TYR A 83 15.83 8.74 -1.32
CA TYR A 83 15.73 10.20 -1.26
C TYR A 83 17.10 10.87 -1.44
N TRP A 84 18.10 10.40 -0.72
CA TRP A 84 19.44 10.98 -0.74
C TRP A 84 20.08 10.85 -2.12
N VAL A 85 19.99 9.66 -2.73
CA VAL A 85 20.53 9.39 -4.07
C VAL A 85 19.82 10.22 -5.14
N LEU A 86 18.49 10.19 -5.17
CA LEU A 86 17.74 10.89 -6.22
C LEU A 86 17.82 12.40 -6.08
N VAL A 87 17.65 12.94 -4.88
CA VAL A 87 17.51 14.40 -4.68
C VAL A 87 18.86 15.08 -4.55
N LYS A 88 19.87 14.42 -3.96
CA LYS A 88 21.18 15.03 -3.69
C LYS A 88 22.21 14.72 -4.75
N PHE A 89 22.23 13.48 -5.27
CA PHE A 89 23.27 13.02 -6.18
C PHE A 89 22.87 13.13 -7.66
N LEU A 90 21.76 12.46 -8.05
CA LEU A 90 21.42 12.33 -9.47
C LEU A 90 20.75 13.58 -10.04
N PHE A 91 19.79 14.15 -9.31
CA PHE A 91 18.96 15.24 -9.81
C PHE A 91 18.84 16.37 -8.77
N PRO A 92 19.93 17.11 -8.50
CA PRO A 92 19.87 18.20 -7.55
C PRO A 92 18.81 19.22 -7.98
N ASN A 93 17.89 19.46 -7.10
CA ASN A 93 16.76 20.33 -7.36
C ASN A 93 17.14 21.79 -7.07
N LYS A 94 17.18 22.61 -8.12
CA LYS A 94 17.47 24.05 -8.05
C LYS A 94 16.21 24.92 -8.19
N ILE A 95 15.02 24.36 -7.92
CA ILE A 95 13.79 25.15 -7.93
C ILE A 95 13.89 26.19 -6.81
N LYS A 96 13.88 27.46 -7.20
CA LYS A 96 13.73 28.54 -6.23
C LYS A 96 12.36 28.40 -5.56
N HIS A 97 12.32 28.52 -4.26
CA HIS A 97 11.06 28.55 -3.51
C HIS A 97 10.15 29.64 -4.10
N SER A 98 9.17 29.25 -4.90
CA SER A 98 8.16 30.19 -5.32
C SER A 98 7.12 30.29 -4.20
N ALA A 99 6.89 31.51 -3.75
CA ALA A 99 5.84 31.79 -2.77
C ALA A 99 4.46 31.35 -3.31
N GLU A 100 4.30 31.38 -4.63
CA GLU A 100 3.10 30.95 -5.37
C GLU A 100 2.87 29.44 -5.30
N GLY A 101 3.90 28.61 -5.44
CA GLY A 101 3.78 27.14 -5.27
C GLY A 101 3.35 26.76 -3.87
N LYS A 102 3.87 27.45 -2.85
CA LYS A 102 3.49 27.23 -1.45
C LYS A 102 2.06 27.69 -1.17
N SER A 103 1.62 28.81 -1.75
CA SER A 103 0.25 29.31 -1.63
C SER A 103 -0.75 28.39 -2.32
N PHE A 104 -0.40 27.83 -3.48
CA PHE A 104 -1.21 26.87 -4.20
C PHE A 104 -1.42 25.57 -3.40
N ILE A 105 -0.33 24.96 -2.91
CA ILE A 105 -0.43 23.75 -2.06
C ILE A 105 -1.29 24.02 -0.81
N LYS A 106 -1.15 25.19 -0.21
CA LYS A 106 -1.96 25.60 0.95
C LYS A 106 -3.44 25.82 0.58
N ALA A 107 -3.72 26.32 -0.61
CA ALA A 107 -5.07 26.48 -1.11
C ALA A 107 -5.73 25.12 -1.40
N GLU A 108 -5.01 24.20 -2.05
CA GLU A 108 -5.47 22.82 -2.28
C GLU A 108 -5.73 22.06 -0.96
N LEU A 109 -4.80 22.15 -0.02
CA LEU A 109 -4.98 21.57 1.32
C LEU A 109 -6.22 22.14 2.04
N LYS A 110 -6.50 23.44 1.84
CA LYS A 110 -7.68 24.09 2.40
C LYS A 110 -8.96 23.67 1.67
N ALA A 111 -8.87 23.46 0.35
CA ALA A 111 -9.98 22.98 -0.47
C ALA A 111 -10.40 21.53 -0.15
N LEU A 112 -9.46 20.67 0.26
CA LEU A 112 -9.75 19.31 0.76
C LEU A 112 -10.64 19.33 2.02
N GLY A 113 -10.59 20.41 2.80
CA GLY A 113 -11.43 20.55 3.98
C GLY A 113 -11.09 19.61 5.14
N LYS A 114 -12.06 19.40 6.01
CA LYS A 114 -11.94 18.44 7.13
C LYS A 114 -12.33 17.04 6.66
N LEU A 115 -11.71 16.03 7.24
CA LEU A 115 -12.09 14.62 7.02
C LEU A 115 -13.60 14.43 7.15
N SER A 116 -14.22 13.94 6.12
CA SER A 116 -15.65 13.60 6.06
C SER A 116 -15.99 12.43 6.99
N ALA A 117 -17.29 12.23 7.26
CA ALA A 117 -17.72 11.12 8.10
C ALA A 117 -17.37 9.74 7.49
N PRO A 118 -17.54 9.50 6.17
CA PRO A 118 -17.09 8.26 5.53
C PRO A 118 -15.60 8.03 5.68
N GLU A 119 -14.76 9.04 5.40
CA GLU A 119 -13.30 8.92 5.49
C GLU A 119 -12.83 8.54 6.89
N LYS A 120 -13.43 9.14 7.93
CA LYS A 120 -13.13 8.77 9.32
C LYS A 120 -13.50 7.33 9.64
N ARG A 121 -14.62 6.83 9.12
CA ARG A 121 -15.07 5.46 9.33
C ARG A 121 -14.17 4.46 8.62
N VAL A 122 -13.79 4.74 7.37
CA VAL A 122 -12.80 3.92 6.64
C VAL A 122 -11.47 3.89 7.38
N LEU A 123 -10.98 5.05 7.83
CA LEU A 123 -9.74 5.14 8.60
C LEU A 123 -9.82 4.33 9.90
N LEU A 124 -10.95 4.36 10.60
CA LEU A 124 -11.16 3.60 11.82
C LEU A 124 -11.13 2.08 11.57
N VAL A 125 -11.79 1.62 10.51
CA VAL A 125 -11.76 0.20 10.10
C VAL A 125 -10.34 -0.21 9.74
N PHE A 126 -9.63 0.62 8.97
CA PHE A 126 -8.24 0.35 8.57
C PHE A 126 -7.31 0.26 9.80
N ILE A 127 -7.37 1.23 10.71
CA ILE A 127 -6.57 1.21 11.95
C ILE A 127 -6.93 -0.03 12.79
N GLY A 128 -8.21 -0.36 12.91
CA GLY A 128 -8.65 -1.56 13.62
C GLY A 128 -8.09 -2.84 13.02
N THR A 129 -8.09 -2.97 11.70
CA THR A 129 -7.51 -4.12 10.99
C THR A 129 -5.99 -4.23 11.23
N VAL A 130 -5.27 -3.10 11.13
CA VAL A 130 -3.82 -3.07 11.40
C VAL A 130 -3.51 -3.45 12.84
N LEU A 131 -4.27 -2.93 13.80
CA LEU A 131 -4.12 -3.29 15.22
C LEU A 131 -4.37 -4.79 15.45
N LEU A 132 -5.39 -5.37 14.81
CA LEU A 132 -5.65 -6.81 14.89
C LEU A 132 -4.47 -7.62 14.31
N TRP A 133 -3.86 -7.21 13.21
CA TRP A 133 -2.67 -7.89 12.67
C TRP A 133 -1.48 -7.85 13.64
N ILE A 134 -1.25 -6.72 14.29
CA ILE A 134 -0.15 -6.57 15.26
C ILE A 134 -0.41 -7.38 16.53
N THR A 135 -1.67 -7.44 16.97
CA THR A 135 -2.04 -8.07 18.25
C THR A 135 -2.52 -9.50 18.13
N LYS A 136 -2.66 -10.06 16.92
CA LYS A 136 -3.24 -11.41 16.70
C LYS A 136 -2.55 -12.50 17.51
N ASP A 137 -1.22 -12.47 17.59
CA ASP A 137 -0.46 -13.52 18.31
C ASP A 137 -0.72 -13.46 19.81
N ILE A 138 -0.85 -12.24 20.36
CA ILE A 138 -1.23 -12.04 21.77
C ILE A 138 -2.67 -12.51 21.99
N ILE A 139 -3.59 -12.16 21.10
CA ILE A 139 -4.99 -12.57 21.19
C ILE A 139 -5.10 -14.09 21.10
N ASN A 140 -4.41 -14.73 20.16
CA ASN A 140 -4.41 -16.18 19.97
C ASN A 140 -3.79 -16.92 21.17
N SER A 141 -2.84 -16.30 21.87
CA SER A 141 -2.24 -16.89 23.07
C SER A 141 -3.20 -16.89 24.27
N ILE A 142 -4.06 -15.88 24.36
CA ILE A 142 -5.03 -15.73 25.45
C ILE A 142 -6.30 -16.56 25.21
N GLN A 143 -6.79 -16.55 23.96
CA GLN A 143 -7.98 -17.29 23.56
C GLN A 143 -7.63 -18.38 22.55
N LYS A 144 -8.26 -19.55 22.68
CA LYS A 144 -8.03 -20.71 21.80
C LYS A 144 -9.28 -21.13 21.01
N ILE A 145 -10.32 -20.27 21.01
CA ILE A 145 -11.61 -20.62 20.43
C ILE A 145 -11.58 -20.39 18.90
N ILE A 146 -11.03 -19.25 18.47
CA ILE A 146 -10.90 -18.89 17.05
C ILE A 146 -9.47 -18.44 16.80
N VAL A 147 -8.73 -19.21 16.00
CA VAL A 147 -7.39 -18.82 15.60
C VAL A 147 -7.51 -17.72 14.54
N LEU A 148 -7.11 -16.51 14.92
CA LEU A 148 -7.05 -15.37 14.00
C LEU A 148 -5.80 -15.51 13.13
N ASP A 149 -5.99 -15.61 11.83
CA ASP A 149 -4.93 -15.49 10.84
C ASP A 149 -5.05 -14.18 10.06
N ASP A 150 -4.04 -13.88 9.24
CA ASP A 150 -3.99 -12.63 8.48
C ASP A 150 -5.14 -12.51 7.47
N THR A 151 -5.57 -13.63 6.89
CA THR A 151 -6.66 -13.70 5.92
C THR A 151 -8.01 -13.44 6.58
N ILE A 152 -8.25 -14.05 7.72
CA ILE A 152 -9.50 -13.85 8.50
C ILE A 152 -9.62 -12.38 8.91
N ILE A 153 -8.55 -11.77 9.40
CA ILE A 153 -8.53 -10.37 9.80
C ILE A 153 -8.82 -9.46 8.59
N ALA A 154 -8.19 -9.71 7.43
CA ALA A 154 -8.45 -8.96 6.22
C ALA A 154 -9.91 -9.09 5.75
N MET A 155 -10.47 -10.29 5.80
CA MET A 155 -11.87 -10.57 5.46
C MET A 155 -12.83 -9.86 6.40
N ILE A 156 -12.58 -9.87 7.70
CA ILE A 156 -13.39 -9.11 8.67
C ILE A 156 -13.36 -7.62 8.35
N GLY A 157 -12.18 -7.06 8.07
CA GLY A 157 -12.03 -5.66 7.66
C GLY A 157 -12.84 -5.33 6.40
N ALA A 158 -12.72 -6.16 5.37
CA ALA A 158 -13.44 -5.99 4.11
C ALA A 158 -14.96 -6.07 4.31
N ILE A 159 -15.46 -7.10 4.99
CA ILE A 159 -16.90 -7.28 5.28
C ILE A 159 -17.43 -6.09 6.08
N THR A 160 -16.66 -5.60 7.04
CA THR A 160 -17.04 -4.44 7.86
C THR A 160 -17.27 -3.20 6.99
N LEU A 161 -16.48 -2.96 5.95
CA LEU A 161 -16.70 -1.85 5.02
C LEU A 161 -18.03 -1.97 4.24
N PHE A 162 -18.47 -3.20 3.91
CA PHE A 162 -19.76 -3.42 3.27
C PHE A 162 -20.95 -3.27 4.21
N ILE A 163 -20.74 -3.39 5.53
CA ILE A 163 -21.83 -3.31 6.53
C ILE A 163 -22.02 -1.88 7.03
N ILE A 164 -20.92 -1.14 7.28
CA ILE A 164 -20.99 0.19 7.88
C ILE A 164 -21.57 1.20 6.90
N PRO A 165 -22.64 1.96 7.29
CA PRO A 165 -23.17 3.03 6.46
C PRO A 165 -22.15 4.16 6.30
N SER A 166 -22.18 4.87 5.18
CA SER A 166 -21.27 5.99 4.91
C SER A 166 -21.48 7.17 5.88
N GLY A 167 -22.71 7.33 6.35
CA GLY A 167 -23.10 8.45 7.23
C GLY A 167 -23.13 9.79 6.50
N ASN A 168 -23.21 9.76 5.18
CA ASN A 168 -23.40 10.94 4.36
C ASN A 168 -24.87 11.38 4.45
N LYS A 169 -25.15 12.50 5.12
CA LYS A 169 -26.50 13.01 5.35
C LYS A 169 -27.13 13.64 4.10
N THR A 170 -26.39 13.77 3.02
CA THR A 170 -26.82 14.45 1.79
C THR A 170 -27.49 13.53 0.77
N VAL A 171 -27.45 12.21 0.99
CA VAL A 171 -27.98 11.22 0.05
C VAL A 171 -29.23 10.56 0.64
N THR A 172 -30.29 10.48 -0.16
CA THR A 172 -31.60 9.90 0.22
C THR A 172 -31.56 8.39 0.43
N ARG A 173 -30.51 7.70 0.01
CA ARG A 173 -30.28 6.28 0.21
C ARG A 173 -29.10 6.08 1.18
N GLU A 174 -29.26 5.18 2.13
CA GLU A 174 -28.15 4.79 3.02
C GLU A 174 -27.03 4.11 2.21
N GLU A 175 -26.11 4.91 1.69
CA GLU A 175 -24.89 4.41 1.05
C GLU A 175 -24.00 3.79 2.11
N ARG A 176 -23.39 2.66 1.80
CA ARG A 176 -22.38 2.01 2.63
C ARG A 176 -21.00 2.56 2.34
N LEU A 177 -20.01 2.23 3.17
CA LEU A 177 -18.63 2.66 2.92
C LEU A 177 -18.06 2.03 1.65
N LEU A 178 -18.50 0.80 1.33
CA LEU A 178 -18.15 0.08 0.12
C LEU A 178 -19.41 -0.60 -0.42
N ASP A 179 -19.71 -0.39 -1.68
CA ASP A 179 -20.80 -1.07 -2.40
C ASP A 179 -20.24 -2.12 -3.38
N TRP A 180 -21.04 -3.14 -3.70
CA TRP A 180 -20.62 -4.22 -4.58
C TRP A 180 -20.09 -3.75 -5.94
N PRO A 181 -20.68 -2.75 -6.62
CA PRO A 181 -20.12 -2.20 -7.86
C PRO A 181 -18.69 -1.66 -7.75
N ASP A 182 -18.27 -1.24 -6.55
CA ASP A 182 -16.90 -0.74 -6.33
C ASP A 182 -15.86 -1.85 -6.45
N THR A 183 -16.22 -3.10 -6.19
CA THR A 183 -15.35 -4.24 -6.39
C THR A 183 -14.91 -4.40 -7.85
N GLY A 184 -15.72 -3.94 -8.81
CA GLY A 184 -15.36 -3.91 -10.22
C GLY A 184 -14.17 -3.01 -10.55
N LYS A 185 -13.86 -2.04 -9.68
CA LYS A 185 -12.71 -1.14 -9.81
C LYS A 185 -11.40 -1.74 -9.26
N MET A 186 -11.46 -2.91 -8.64
CA MET A 186 -10.27 -3.62 -8.17
C MET A 186 -9.41 -4.07 -9.33
N ALA A 187 -8.11 -4.16 -9.09
CA ALA A 187 -7.13 -4.62 -10.07
C ALA A 187 -7.17 -6.16 -10.24
N TRP A 188 -8.32 -6.70 -10.68
CA TRP A 188 -8.54 -8.13 -10.86
C TRP A 188 -7.47 -8.81 -11.72
N GLY A 189 -6.97 -8.11 -12.75
CA GLY A 189 -5.90 -8.63 -13.60
C GLY A 189 -4.63 -8.98 -12.82
N ILE A 190 -4.26 -8.16 -11.84
CA ILE A 190 -3.10 -8.42 -10.96
C ILE A 190 -3.36 -9.64 -10.07
N LEU A 191 -4.54 -9.72 -9.45
CA LEU A 191 -4.91 -10.84 -8.60
C LEU A 191 -4.91 -12.17 -9.36
N LEU A 192 -5.48 -12.19 -10.57
CA LEU A 192 -5.50 -13.37 -11.44
C LEU A 192 -4.11 -13.75 -11.93
N LEU A 193 -3.27 -12.76 -12.27
CA LEU A 193 -1.90 -13.01 -12.71
C LEU A 193 -1.07 -13.68 -11.60
N PHE A 194 -1.11 -13.13 -10.39
CA PHE A 194 -0.37 -13.71 -9.26
C PHE A 194 -0.95 -15.04 -8.80
N GLY A 195 -2.28 -15.13 -8.66
CA GLY A 195 -2.95 -16.37 -8.28
C GLY A 195 -2.72 -17.49 -9.29
N GLY A 196 -2.83 -17.19 -10.59
CA GLY A 196 -2.52 -18.12 -11.66
C GLY A 196 -1.05 -18.54 -11.70
N GLY A 197 -0.13 -17.60 -11.48
CA GLY A 197 1.30 -17.88 -11.40
C GLY A 197 1.66 -18.80 -10.24
N ILE A 198 1.10 -18.58 -9.06
CA ILE A 198 1.31 -19.43 -7.87
C ILE A 198 0.71 -20.84 -8.12
N ALA A 199 -0.51 -20.90 -8.66
CA ALA A 199 -1.17 -22.18 -8.97
C ALA A 199 -0.38 -22.99 -10.01
N LEU A 200 0.15 -22.33 -11.06
CA LEU A 200 0.99 -22.96 -12.06
C LEU A 200 2.31 -23.47 -11.46
N ALA A 201 2.98 -22.65 -10.65
CA ALA A 201 4.21 -23.03 -9.98
C ALA A 201 4.00 -24.27 -9.09
N LYS A 202 2.91 -24.31 -8.34
CA LYS A 202 2.55 -25.46 -7.50
C LYS A 202 2.25 -26.71 -8.35
N ALA A 203 1.52 -26.57 -9.42
CA ALA A 203 1.24 -27.69 -10.34
C ALA A 203 2.53 -28.26 -10.96
N LEU A 204 3.50 -27.42 -11.32
CA LEU A 204 4.81 -27.84 -11.83
C LEU A 204 5.66 -28.55 -10.77
N GLU A 205 5.58 -28.10 -9.52
CA GLU A 205 6.24 -28.75 -8.37
C GLU A 205 5.64 -30.13 -8.09
N ASP A 206 4.31 -30.24 -8.04
CA ASP A 206 3.59 -31.50 -7.78
C ASP A 206 3.92 -32.59 -8.81
N VAL A 207 4.10 -32.22 -10.07
CA VAL A 207 4.51 -33.17 -11.14
C VAL A 207 6.04 -33.36 -11.25
N LYS A 208 6.81 -32.74 -10.32
CA LYS A 208 8.28 -32.78 -10.28
C LYS A 208 8.95 -32.39 -11.60
N LEU A 209 8.30 -31.52 -12.38
CA LEU A 209 8.84 -31.09 -13.66
C LEU A 209 10.10 -30.26 -13.48
N MET A 210 10.20 -29.51 -12.39
CA MET A 210 11.38 -28.71 -12.03
C MET A 210 12.60 -29.59 -11.79
N ASP A 211 12.43 -30.75 -11.16
CA ASP A 211 13.52 -31.72 -10.92
C ASP A 211 14.02 -32.40 -12.20
N GLN A 212 13.21 -32.37 -13.28
CA GLN A 212 13.57 -32.94 -14.59
C GLN A 212 14.28 -31.91 -15.49
N LEU A 213 14.11 -30.62 -15.22
CA LEU A 213 14.66 -29.54 -16.04
C LEU A 213 15.93 -28.91 -15.45
N GLY A 214 16.20 -29.12 -14.16
CA GLY A 214 17.35 -28.59 -13.44
C GLY A 214 18.25 -29.62 -12.86
#